data_fe4a54fcede9b81bdab175d713e8926d
#
_entry.id   fe4a54fcede9b81bdab175d713e8926d
#
_cell.length_a   1.000
_cell.length_b   1.000
_cell.length_c   1.000
_cell.angle_alpha   90.00
_cell.angle_beta   90.00
_cell.angle_gamma   90.00
#
_symmetry.space_group_name_H-M   'P 1'
#
loop_
_entity.id
_entity.type
_entity.pdbx_description
1 polymer ?
#
loop_
_entity_poly.entity_id
_entity_poly.type
_entity_poly.pdbx_seq_one_letter_code
_entity_poly.pdbx_strand_id
1 'polypeptide(L)'
;MSKPYLMDTMPHGHVPLELRRRDGATVLDVDQATIKSLGIFGFDSIDPRSRSFNLIRARLVSLQRERGWRSFGVVSAASQVGKSFISANVAAALSRNPRYETTLVDLDLRRGSVSTQCGIAAAASIREFLEGSDDVRVPPAYAFRDQRLTILPTRAGIVRSAEMLSSDRAQSLYGAMRGAPDNHLFIIDLPPVFANDDATAVVQRLDGYILVAEEGKTTRKEIAEASALLGTDRLAGVVLNKYRGGVMREGYGVDDYYNAGYGASEA
;
A
#
# COMPACT_ATOMS: atom_id res chain seq x y z
N MET A 1 -22.32 -3.50 39.73
CA MET A 1 -23.38 -3.97 38.78
C MET A 1 -23.05 -3.40 37.40
N SER A 2 -22.34 -4.18 36.61
CA SER A 2 -21.92 -3.80 35.25
C SER A 2 -23.05 -4.14 34.28
N LYS A 3 -23.46 -3.14 33.48
CA LYS A 3 -24.42 -3.37 32.40
C LYS A 3 -23.72 -4.13 31.27
N PRO A 4 -24.35 -5.15 30.66
CA PRO A 4 -23.80 -5.81 29.49
C PRO A 4 -23.95 -4.88 28.27
N TYR A 5 -22.86 -4.74 27.51
CA TYR A 5 -22.87 -4.14 26.17
C TYR A 5 -23.78 -5.00 25.26
N LEU A 6 -24.86 -4.40 24.79
CA LEU A 6 -25.69 -4.96 23.75
C LEU A 6 -24.82 -5.10 22.48
N MET A 7 -24.60 -6.34 22.05
CA MET A 7 -24.19 -6.65 20.70
C MET A 7 -25.28 -6.15 19.74
N ASP A 8 -24.95 -5.13 18.98
CA ASP A 8 -25.79 -4.63 17.90
C ASP A 8 -25.97 -5.76 16.89
N THR A 9 -27.20 -6.25 16.77
CA THR A 9 -27.61 -7.27 15.83
C THR A 9 -27.47 -6.73 14.42
N MET A 10 -26.47 -7.19 13.69
CA MET A 10 -26.30 -6.96 12.26
C MET A 10 -27.55 -7.48 11.51
N PRO A 11 -28.28 -6.65 10.75
CA PRO A 11 -29.35 -7.14 9.89
C PRO A 11 -28.76 -7.80 8.65
N HIS A 12 -29.25 -9.00 8.36
CA HIS A 12 -29.04 -9.82 7.16
C HIS A 12 -27.64 -10.45 7.02
N GLY A 13 -27.62 -11.77 7.20
CA GLY A 13 -26.62 -12.79 6.90
C GLY A 13 -25.42 -12.42 6.01
N HIS A 14 -24.59 -11.48 6.41
CA HIS A 14 -23.32 -11.22 5.74
C HIS A 14 -22.36 -12.38 6.03
N VAL A 15 -22.15 -13.23 5.05
CA VAL A 15 -20.98 -14.11 5.02
C VAL A 15 -19.76 -13.19 5.06
N PRO A 16 -18.87 -13.31 6.05
CA PRO A 16 -17.66 -12.49 6.11
C PRO A 16 -16.89 -12.62 4.80
N LEU A 17 -16.51 -11.49 4.21
CA LEU A 17 -15.68 -11.48 3.02
C LEU A 17 -14.29 -12.05 3.40
N GLU A 18 -13.95 -13.20 2.87
CA GLU A 18 -12.59 -13.72 2.95
C GLU A 18 -11.77 -13.17 1.78
N LEU A 19 -10.80 -12.32 2.08
CA LEU A 19 -9.84 -11.90 1.07
C LEU A 19 -9.06 -13.11 0.57
N ARG A 20 -8.95 -13.26 -0.74
CA ARG A 20 -8.17 -14.35 -1.34
C ARG A 20 -6.75 -14.28 -0.81
N ARG A 21 -6.31 -15.35 -0.19
CA ARG A 21 -4.91 -15.59 0.12
C ARG A 21 -4.16 -15.85 -1.20
N ARG A 22 -2.84 -15.81 -1.14
CA ARG A 22 -1.95 -16.10 -2.27
C ARG A 22 -2.36 -17.36 -3.04
N ASP A 23 -2.79 -18.41 -2.35
CA ASP A 23 -3.16 -19.71 -2.94
C ASP A 23 -4.38 -19.64 -3.87
N GLY A 24 -5.21 -18.60 -3.75
CA GLY A 24 -6.36 -18.32 -4.62
C GLY A 24 -6.13 -17.21 -5.63
N ALA A 25 -4.92 -16.65 -5.71
CA ALA A 25 -4.58 -15.57 -6.63
C ALA A 25 -4.12 -16.10 -7.99
N THR A 26 -4.34 -15.31 -9.05
CA THR A 26 -3.75 -15.55 -10.36
C THR A 26 -2.24 -15.33 -10.28
N VAL A 27 -1.46 -16.36 -10.58
CA VAL A 27 -0.01 -16.30 -10.51
C VAL A 27 0.56 -15.56 -11.71
N LEU A 28 1.35 -14.51 -11.42
CA LEU A 28 2.15 -13.78 -12.41
C LEU A 28 3.50 -14.48 -12.55
N ASP A 29 3.73 -15.08 -13.72
CA ASP A 29 4.98 -15.75 -14.04
C ASP A 29 5.93 -14.78 -14.73
N VAL A 30 6.57 -13.92 -13.95
CA VAL A 30 7.53 -12.91 -14.42
C VAL A 30 8.85 -13.09 -13.67
N ASP A 31 9.94 -13.00 -14.40
CA ASP A 31 11.26 -13.10 -13.81
C ASP A 31 11.67 -11.82 -13.05
N GLN A 32 12.72 -11.93 -12.26
CA GLN A 32 13.23 -10.82 -11.46
C GLN A 32 13.72 -9.64 -12.31
N ALA A 33 14.25 -9.89 -13.51
CA ALA A 33 14.72 -8.84 -14.40
C ALA A 33 13.53 -8.00 -14.90
N THR A 34 12.44 -8.66 -15.28
CA THR A 34 11.18 -8.01 -15.66
C THR A 34 10.60 -7.22 -14.48
N ILE A 35 10.55 -7.79 -13.27
CA ILE A 35 10.09 -7.08 -12.07
C ILE A 35 10.93 -5.80 -11.82
N LYS A 36 12.26 -5.89 -11.94
CA LYS A 36 13.13 -4.71 -11.82
C LYS A 36 12.92 -3.69 -12.93
N SER A 37 12.65 -4.12 -14.16
CA SER A 37 12.35 -3.22 -15.28
C SER A 37 11.06 -2.44 -15.09
N LEU A 38 10.09 -3.00 -14.35
CA LEU A 38 8.88 -2.33 -13.89
C LEU A 38 9.13 -1.33 -12.74
N GLY A 39 10.38 -1.22 -12.25
CA GLY A 39 10.72 -0.35 -11.14
C GLY A 39 10.37 -0.91 -9.76
N ILE A 40 10.14 -2.20 -9.64
CA ILE A 40 9.89 -2.85 -8.34
C ILE A 40 11.20 -3.43 -7.81
N PHE A 41 11.82 -2.70 -6.89
CA PHE A 41 13.11 -3.04 -6.27
C PHE A 41 12.94 -3.65 -4.89
N GLY A 42 11.77 -3.45 -4.26
CA GLY A 42 11.48 -3.83 -2.89
C GLY A 42 11.67 -5.31 -2.58
N PHE A 43 11.58 -6.20 -3.56
CA PHE A 43 11.82 -7.64 -3.38
C PHE A 43 13.29 -8.01 -3.15
N ASP A 44 14.22 -7.17 -3.54
CA ASP A 44 15.66 -7.43 -3.41
C ASP A 44 16.25 -6.55 -2.32
N SER A 45 16.70 -7.16 -1.21
CA SER A 45 17.26 -6.40 -0.08
C SER A 45 18.66 -5.85 -0.36
N ILE A 46 19.35 -6.42 -1.34
CA ILE A 46 20.74 -6.06 -1.68
C ILE A 46 20.74 -4.91 -2.71
N ASP A 47 19.69 -4.78 -3.51
CA ASP A 47 19.58 -3.70 -4.49
C ASP A 47 19.65 -2.32 -3.78
N PRO A 48 20.64 -1.46 -4.12
CA PRO A 48 20.79 -0.15 -3.47
C PRO A 48 19.52 0.71 -3.53
N ARG A 49 18.70 0.55 -4.59
CA ARG A 49 17.44 1.26 -4.78
C ARG A 49 16.37 0.82 -3.78
N SER A 50 16.49 -0.36 -3.19
CA SER A 50 15.57 -0.86 -2.18
C SER A 50 15.81 -0.29 -0.77
N ARG A 51 16.94 0.38 -0.54
CA ARG A 51 17.36 0.86 0.80
C ARG A 51 16.31 1.74 1.47
N SER A 52 15.76 2.71 0.75
CA SER A 52 14.70 3.58 1.28
C SER A 52 13.44 2.81 1.67
N PHE A 53 13.07 1.79 0.88
CA PHE A 53 11.92 0.93 1.18
C PHE A 53 12.16 0.02 2.40
N ASN A 54 13.42 -0.35 2.67
CA ASN A 54 13.78 -1.07 3.89
C ASN A 54 13.52 -0.23 5.15
N LEU A 55 13.80 1.07 5.10
CA LEU A 55 13.53 1.99 6.21
C LEU A 55 12.02 2.18 6.43
N ILE A 56 11.26 2.37 5.35
CA ILE A 56 9.80 2.46 5.43
C ILE A 56 9.22 1.16 6.00
N ARG A 57 9.64 0.00 5.49
CA ARG A 57 9.26 -1.31 6.02
C ARG A 57 9.51 -1.42 7.52
N ALA A 58 10.71 -1.06 7.98
CA ALA A 58 11.07 -1.12 9.40
C ALA A 58 10.12 -0.27 10.25
N ARG A 59 9.79 0.94 9.77
CA ARG A 59 8.84 1.84 10.44
C ARG A 59 7.43 1.24 10.52
N LEU A 60 6.90 0.66 9.43
CA LEU A 60 5.56 0.07 9.42
C LEU A 60 5.48 -1.17 10.32
N VAL A 61 6.52 -2.01 10.32
CA VAL A 61 6.61 -3.16 11.22
C VAL A 61 6.70 -2.71 12.70
N SER A 62 7.38 -1.61 13.00
CA SER A 62 7.39 -1.01 14.34
C SER A 62 5.99 -0.57 14.77
N LEU A 63 5.27 0.15 13.91
CA LEU A 63 3.89 0.57 14.17
C LEU A 63 2.94 -0.62 14.35
N GLN A 64 3.11 -1.69 13.58
CA GLN A 64 2.34 -2.92 13.76
C GLN A 64 2.59 -3.52 15.16
N ARG A 65 3.85 -3.60 15.61
CA ARG A 65 4.19 -4.17 16.92
C ARG A 65 3.76 -3.28 18.10
N GLU A 66 3.89 -1.97 17.95
CA GLU A 66 3.64 -0.99 19.01
C GLU A 66 2.16 -0.65 19.15
N ARG A 67 1.42 -0.60 18.04
CA ARG A 67 0.06 -0.09 17.98
C ARG A 67 -0.96 -1.07 17.39
N GLY A 68 -0.53 -2.23 16.88
CA GLY A 68 -1.38 -3.17 16.18
C GLY A 68 -1.81 -2.70 14.79
N TRP A 69 -1.17 -1.68 14.22
CA TRP A 69 -1.51 -1.14 12.91
C TRP A 69 -1.17 -2.14 11.79
N ARG A 70 -2.13 -2.39 10.90
CA ARG A 70 -1.98 -3.36 9.82
C ARG A 70 -2.33 -2.82 8.44
N SER A 71 -3.10 -1.73 8.39
CA SER A 71 -3.57 -1.12 7.15
C SER A 71 -3.00 0.30 7.00
N PHE A 72 -2.26 0.51 5.89
CA PHE A 72 -1.55 1.76 5.64
C PHE A 72 -1.91 2.31 4.26
N GLY A 73 -2.57 3.46 4.24
CA GLY A 73 -2.81 4.21 3.01
C GLY A 73 -1.53 4.87 2.49
N VAL A 74 -1.33 4.88 1.19
CA VAL A 74 -0.28 5.68 0.53
C VAL A 74 -0.95 6.80 -0.23
N VAL A 75 -0.76 8.03 0.22
CA VAL A 75 -1.43 9.22 -0.27
C VAL A 75 -0.44 10.31 -0.65
N SER A 76 -0.89 11.35 -1.33
CA SER A 76 -0.12 12.56 -1.62
C SER A 76 -1.03 13.78 -1.70
N ALA A 77 -0.47 14.96 -1.56
CA ALA A 77 -1.20 16.21 -1.79
C ALA A 77 -1.64 16.32 -3.26
N ALA A 78 -0.72 16.12 -4.20
CA ALA A 78 -0.93 16.23 -5.64
C ALA A 78 -0.77 14.90 -6.38
N SER A 79 -1.18 14.89 -7.65
CA SER A 79 -1.02 13.74 -8.54
C SER A 79 0.41 13.61 -9.08
N GLN A 80 0.75 12.41 -9.61
CA GLN A 80 2.02 12.12 -10.29
C GLN A 80 3.31 12.23 -9.42
N VAL A 81 3.19 12.27 -8.11
CA VAL A 81 4.35 12.28 -7.18
C VAL A 81 4.96 10.88 -6.98
N GLY A 82 4.38 9.83 -7.57
CA GLY A 82 4.90 8.45 -7.52
C GLY A 82 4.33 7.59 -6.41
N LYS A 83 3.09 7.83 -5.96
CA LYS A 83 2.41 7.00 -4.94
C LYS A 83 2.46 5.51 -5.25
N SER A 84 1.95 5.09 -6.41
CA SER A 84 1.86 3.67 -6.79
C SER A 84 3.22 2.99 -6.90
N PHE A 85 4.25 3.74 -7.31
CA PHE A 85 5.64 3.28 -7.25
C PHE A 85 6.07 3.02 -5.78
N ILE A 86 5.77 3.94 -4.87
CA ILE A 86 6.06 3.77 -3.43
C ILE A 86 5.23 2.62 -2.86
N SER A 87 3.93 2.54 -3.16
CA SER A 87 3.02 1.48 -2.71
C SER A 87 3.52 0.09 -3.10
N ALA A 88 3.86 -0.11 -4.38
CA ALA A 88 4.37 -1.39 -4.89
C ALA A 88 5.70 -1.79 -4.23
N ASN A 89 6.63 -0.85 -4.10
CA ASN A 89 7.94 -1.12 -3.52
C ASN A 89 7.89 -1.38 -2.00
N VAL A 90 7.05 -0.64 -1.28
CA VAL A 90 6.83 -0.86 0.16
C VAL A 90 6.17 -2.21 0.40
N ALA A 91 5.13 -2.56 -0.37
CA ALA A 91 4.48 -3.86 -0.30
C ALA A 91 5.46 -5.01 -0.62
N ALA A 92 6.28 -4.86 -1.66
CA ALA A 92 7.34 -5.81 -2.00
C ALA A 92 8.37 -5.95 -0.88
N ALA A 93 8.78 -4.86 -0.25
CA ALA A 93 9.73 -4.90 0.86
C ALA A 93 9.15 -5.57 2.12
N LEU A 94 7.86 -5.36 2.41
CA LEU A 94 7.16 -6.03 3.52
C LEU A 94 7.04 -7.53 3.28
N SER A 95 6.71 -7.96 2.06
CA SER A 95 6.49 -9.36 1.70
C SER A 95 7.72 -10.26 1.81
N ARG A 96 8.93 -9.68 1.86
CA ARG A 96 10.18 -10.44 2.12
C ARG A 96 10.25 -11.01 3.53
N ASN A 97 9.52 -10.45 4.49
CA ASN A 97 9.54 -10.99 5.84
C ASN A 97 8.60 -12.21 5.94
N PRO A 98 9.13 -13.41 6.20
CA PRO A 98 8.32 -14.64 6.20
C PRO A 98 7.25 -14.68 7.30
N ARG A 99 7.32 -13.78 8.28
CA ARG A 99 6.31 -13.65 9.35
C ARG A 99 5.05 -12.95 8.89
N TYR A 100 5.08 -12.19 7.79
CA TYR A 100 3.96 -11.38 7.33
C TYR A 100 3.45 -11.85 5.97
N GLU A 101 2.14 -11.86 5.83
CA GLU A 101 1.47 -11.82 4.55
C GLU A 101 1.24 -10.36 4.18
N THR A 102 1.37 -10.01 2.91
CA THR A 102 1.20 -8.62 2.47
C THR A 102 0.21 -8.55 1.32
N THR A 103 -0.73 -7.63 1.40
CA THR A 103 -1.65 -7.34 0.29
C THR A 103 -1.52 -5.88 -0.12
N LEU A 104 -1.28 -5.65 -1.42
CA LEU A 104 -1.35 -4.34 -2.06
C LEU A 104 -2.73 -4.17 -2.68
N VAL A 105 -3.46 -3.15 -2.27
CA VAL A 105 -4.82 -2.85 -2.74
C VAL A 105 -4.80 -1.52 -3.49
N ASP A 106 -5.28 -1.51 -4.72
CA ASP A 106 -5.42 -0.28 -5.50
C ASP A 106 -6.83 0.29 -5.34
N LEU A 107 -6.99 1.37 -4.59
CA LEU A 107 -8.22 2.13 -4.43
C LEU A 107 -8.15 3.53 -5.07
N ASP A 108 -7.15 3.82 -5.91
CA ASP A 108 -7.20 4.95 -6.85
C ASP A 108 -8.09 4.57 -8.05
N LEU A 109 -9.40 4.47 -7.81
CA LEU A 109 -10.39 3.99 -8.79
C LEU A 109 -10.48 4.86 -10.04
N ARG A 110 -9.97 6.08 -9.98
CA ARG A 110 -9.96 7.01 -11.11
C ARG A 110 -8.79 6.77 -12.06
N ARG A 111 -7.64 6.37 -11.55
CA ARG A 111 -6.40 6.20 -12.33
C ARG A 111 -5.90 4.77 -12.41
N GLY A 112 -6.04 3.95 -11.38
CA GLY A 112 -5.75 2.52 -11.39
C GLY A 112 -4.35 2.17 -11.85
N SER A 113 -3.31 2.72 -11.21
CA SER A 113 -1.95 2.62 -11.70
C SER A 113 -1.14 1.42 -11.18
N VAL A 114 -1.62 0.72 -10.15
CA VAL A 114 -0.93 -0.46 -9.59
C VAL A 114 -0.86 -1.59 -10.60
N SER A 115 -1.90 -1.82 -11.42
CA SER A 115 -1.88 -2.83 -12.47
C SER A 115 -0.73 -2.61 -13.45
N THR A 116 -0.58 -1.39 -13.96
CA THR A 116 0.53 -1.01 -14.86
C THR A 116 1.88 -1.12 -14.15
N GLN A 117 1.98 -0.62 -12.90
CA GLN A 117 3.20 -0.69 -12.10
C GLN A 117 3.67 -2.12 -11.86
N CYS A 118 2.74 -3.08 -11.73
CA CYS A 118 3.04 -4.48 -11.48
C CYS A 118 3.04 -5.36 -12.75
N GLY A 119 2.91 -4.77 -13.93
CA GLY A 119 2.88 -5.51 -15.20
C GLY A 119 1.68 -6.44 -15.34
N ILE A 120 0.57 -6.13 -14.65
CA ILE A 120 -0.66 -6.91 -14.71
C ILE A 120 -1.44 -6.46 -15.93
N ALA A 121 -1.54 -7.33 -16.94
CA ALA A 121 -2.47 -7.14 -18.04
C ALA A 121 -3.89 -7.39 -17.50
N ALA A 122 -4.55 -6.32 -17.07
CA ALA A 122 -5.74 -6.40 -16.24
C ALA A 122 -6.96 -6.94 -17.00
N ALA A 123 -7.24 -8.22 -16.80
CA ALA A 123 -8.54 -8.80 -17.17
C ALA A 123 -9.58 -8.52 -16.07
N ALA A 124 -9.23 -8.63 -14.79
CA ALA A 124 -10.13 -8.47 -13.67
C ALA A 124 -9.57 -7.47 -12.63
N SER A 125 -10.43 -6.66 -12.04
CA SER A 125 -10.07 -5.62 -11.08
C SER A 125 -10.98 -5.60 -9.87
N ILE A 126 -10.57 -4.95 -8.79
CA ILE A 126 -11.40 -4.75 -7.60
C ILE A 126 -12.68 -3.95 -7.91
N ARG A 127 -12.70 -3.24 -9.03
CA ARG A 127 -13.84 -2.47 -9.51
C ARG A 127 -15.09 -3.35 -9.64
N GLU A 128 -15.00 -4.49 -10.31
CA GLU A 128 -16.14 -5.39 -10.53
C GLU A 128 -16.72 -5.90 -9.19
N PHE A 129 -15.86 -6.12 -8.21
CA PHE A 129 -16.29 -6.44 -6.86
C PHE A 129 -17.03 -5.28 -6.22
N LEU A 130 -16.50 -4.06 -6.30
CA LEU A 130 -17.08 -2.86 -5.68
C LEU A 130 -18.39 -2.43 -6.36
N GLU A 131 -18.54 -2.65 -7.67
CA GLU A 131 -19.77 -2.39 -8.42
C GLU A 131 -20.92 -3.32 -8.04
N GLY A 132 -20.63 -4.40 -7.31
CA GLY A 132 -21.66 -5.32 -6.82
C GLY A 132 -22.15 -6.32 -7.86
N SER A 133 -21.35 -6.64 -8.86
CA SER A 133 -21.62 -7.73 -9.81
C SER A 133 -21.89 -9.03 -9.07
N ASP A 134 -23.01 -9.70 -9.32
CA ASP A 134 -23.40 -10.95 -8.63
C ASP A 134 -22.38 -12.08 -8.87
N ASP A 135 -21.68 -12.02 -9.99
CA ASP A 135 -20.65 -12.99 -10.37
C ASP A 135 -19.31 -12.78 -9.62
N VAL A 136 -19.07 -11.60 -9.02
CA VAL A 136 -17.82 -11.26 -8.35
C VAL A 136 -18.06 -11.07 -6.85
N ARG A 137 -18.04 -12.19 -6.11
CA ARG A 137 -18.22 -12.18 -4.64
C ARG A 137 -16.95 -11.88 -3.86
N VAL A 138 -15.78 -12.10 -4.48
CA VAL A 138 -14.46 -11.91 -3.86
C VAL A 138 -13.60 -11.09 -4.83
N PRO A 139 -12.85 -10.08 -4.34
CA PRO A 139 -11.98 -9.29 -5.20
C PRO A 139 -11.00 -10.17 -5.98
N PRO A 140 -10.79 -9.93 -7.29
CA PRO A 140 -9.75 -10.58 -8.06
C PRO A 140 -8.37 -10.30 -7.47
N ALA A 141 -7.54 -11.33 -7.36
CA ALA A 141 -6.23 -11.24 -6.75
C ALA A 141 -5.15 -11.80 -7.68
N TYR A 142 -3.99 -11.17 -7.65
CA TYR A 142 -2.78 -11.57 -8.37
C TYR A 142 -1.61 -11.73 -7.41
N ALA A 143 -0.65 -12.59 -7.73
CA ALA A 143 0.57 -12.77 -6.96
C ALA A 143 1.76 -13.07 -7.86
N PHE A 144 2.93 -12.53 -7.56
CA PHE A 144 4.18 -12.99 -8.17
C PHE A 144 4.54 -14.39 -7.67
N ARG A 145 5.02 -15.27 -8.56
CA ARG A 145 5.24 -16.70 -8.29
C ARG A 145 5.90 -16.97 -6.93
N ASP A 146 7.03 -16.41 -6.65
CA ASP A 146 7.83 -16.74 -5.48
C ASP A 146 7.79 -15.66 -4.39
N GLN A 147 6.79 -14.77 -4.42
CA GLN A 147 6.67 -13.66 -3.47
C GLN A 147 5.44 -13.79 -2.59
N ARG A 148 5.53 -13.33 -1.34
CA ARG A 148 4.41 -13.31 -0.38
C ARG A 148 3.56 -12.04 -0.50
N LEU A 149 3.40 -11.54 -1.72
CA LEU A 149 2.63 -10.35 -2.06
C LEU A 149 1.40 -10.75 -2.86
N THR A 150 0.24 -10.42 -2.34
CA THR A 150 -1.04 -10.45 -3.06
C THR A 150 -1.37 -9.05 -3.54
N ILE A 151 -1.88 -8.92 -4.76
CA ILE A 151 -2.21 -7.64 -5.38
C ILE A 151 -3.69 -7.66 -5.78
N LEU A 152 -4.44 -6.67 -5.33
CA LEU A 152 -5.82 -6.39 -5.74
C LEU A 152 -5.80 -5.13 -6.61
N PRO A 153 -5.64 -5.27 -7.93
CA PRO A 153 -5.51 -4.12 -8.82
C PRO A 153 -6.87 -3.51 -9.14
N THR A 154 -6.86 -2.23 -9.52
CA THR A 154 -8.03 -1.59 -10.11
C THR A 154 -7.80 -1.26 -11.58
N ARG A 155 -8.91 -1.08 -12.31
CA ARG A 155 -8.95 -0.53 -13.65
C ARG A 155 -9.47 0.91 -13.57
N ALA A 156 -8.76 1.83 -14.21
CA ALA A 156 -9.10 3.25 -14.24
C ALA A 156 -10.50 3.54 -14.82
N GLY A 157 -11.02 4.72 -14.51
CA GLY A 157 -12.16 5.30 -15.22
C GLY A 157 -13.47 5.36 -14.43
N ILE A 158 -13.43 5.27 -13.09
CA ILE A 158 -14.62 5.40 -12.26
C ILE A 158 -14.89 6.88 -11.95
N VAL A 159 -16.06 7.38 -12.34
CA VAL A 159 -16.46 8.77 -12.09
C VAL A 159 -17.03 8.95 -10.67
N ARG A 160 -17.78 7.94 -10.17
CA ARG A 160 -18.41 7.95 -8.84
C ARG A 160 -17.61 7.13 -7.83
N SER A 161 -16.34 7.43 -7.72
CA SER A 161 -15.44 6.67 -6.85
C SER A 161 -15.77 6.81 -5.37
N ALA A 162 -16.17 7.99 -4.91
CA ALA A 162 -16.50 8.24 -3.51
C ALA A 162 -17.73 7.42 -3.04
N GLU A 163 -18.79 7.37 -3.85
CA GLU A 163 -19.97 6.56 -3.56
C GLU A 163 -19.60 5.07 -3.51
N MET A 164 -18.77 4.63 -4.45
CA MET A 164 -18.33 3.23 -4.51
C MET A 164 -17.46 2.85 -3.31
N LEU A 165 -16.54 3.72 -2.88
CA LEU A 165 -15.70 3.52 -1.72
C LEU A 165 -16.45 3.61 -0.38
N SER A 166 -17.69 4.13 -0.42
CA SER A 166 -18.61 4.18 0.72
C SER A 166 -19.67 3.07 0.71
N SER A 167 -19.72 2.25 -0.35
CA SER A 167 -20.73 1.19 -0.52
C SER A 167 -20.59 0.06 0.51
N ASP A 168 -21.62 -0.78 0.64
CA ASP A 168 -21.60 -1.97 1.51
C ASP A 168 -20.50 -2.96 1.11
N ARG A 169 -20.20 -3.06 -0.18
CA ARG A 169 -19.09 -3.87 -0.70
C ARG A 169 -17.74 -3.34 -0.23
N ALA A 170 -17.54 -2.02 -0.26
CA ALA A 170 -16.34 -1.40 0.28
C ALA A 170 -16.25 -1.57 1.81
N GLN A 171 -17.37 -1.45 2.54
CA GLN A 171 -17.41 -1.73 3.98
C GLN A 171 -17.04 -3.18 4.29
N SER A 172 -17.49 -4.13 3.47
CA SER A 172 -17.12 -5.55 3.59
C SER A 172 -15.62 -5.75 3.37
N LEU A 173 -15.01 -5.05 2.39
CA LEU A 173 -13.56 -5.06 2.15
C LEU A 173 -12.78 -4.54 3.37
N TYR A 174 -13.18 -3.37 3.92
CA TYR A 174 -12.53 -2.81 5.11
C TYR A 174 -12.74 -3.72 6.34
N GLY A 175 -13.90 -4.35 6.46
CA GLY A 175 -14.20 -5.34 7.49
C GLY A 175 -13.28 -6.56 7.41
N ALA A 176 -13.08 -7.10 6.20
CA ALA A 176 -12.18 -8.21 5.94
C ALA A 176 -10.70 -7.88 6.26
N MET A 177 -10.27 -6.65 5.94
CA MET A 177 -8.92 -6.19 6.29
C MET A 177 -8.74 -6.09 7.81
N ARG A 178 -9.73 -5.56 8.54
CA ARG A 178 -9.71 -5.50 10.02
C ARG A 178 -9.81 -6.86 10.68
N GLY A 179 -10.55 -7.81 10.09
CA GLY A 179 -10.69 -9.18 10.58
C GLY A 179 -9.55 -10.12 10.19
N ALA A 180 -8.60 -9.66 9.37
CA ALA A 180 -7.46 -10.47 8.95
C ALA A 180 -6.53 -10.81 10.14
N PRO A 181 -5.73 -11.89 10.08
CA PRO A 181 -4.76 -12.23 11.09
C PRO A 181 -3.76 -11.09 11.38
N ASP A 182 -3.22 -11.02 12.60
CA ASP A 182 -2.32 -9.95 13.03
C ASP A 182 -1.02 -9.85 12.23
N ASN A 183 -0.65 -10.92 11.55
CA ASN A 183 0.50 -10.95 10.66
C ASN A 183 0.17 -10.57 9.20
N HIS A 184 -1.04 -10.12 8.90
CA HIS A 184 -1.42 -9.68 7.57
C HIS A 184 -1.35 -8.16 7.48
N LEU A 185 -0.49 -7.64 6.61
CA LEU A 185 -0.29 -6.22 6.38
C LEU A 185 -0.90 -5.79 5.05
N PHE A 186 -1.54 -4.63 5.05
CA PHE A 186 -2.20 -4.06 3.88
C PHE A 186 -1.55 -2.73 3.52
N ILE A 187 -1.15 -2.58 2.27
CA ILE A 187 -0.74 -1.32 1.65
C ILE A 187 -1.83 -0.92 0.66
N ILE A 188 -2.39 0.27 0.83
CA ILE A 188 -3.52 0.75 0.05
C ILE A 188 -3.09 1.97 -0.76
N ASP A 189 -3.01 1.81 -2.09
CA ASP A 189 -2.74 2.93 -2.99
C ASP A 189 -4.00 3.78 -3.14
N LEU A 190 -3.90 5.08 -2.86
CA LEU A 190 -5.02 6.00 -2.80
C LEU A 190 -4.84 7.18 -3.75
N PRO A 191 -5.92 7.85 -4.19
CA PRO A 191 -5.81 9.06 -4.97
C PRO A 191 -5.19 10.22 -4.18
N PRO A 192 -4.81 11.33 -4.84
CA PRO A 192 -4.32 12.52 -4.16
C PRO A 192 -5.41 13.13 -3.26
N VAL A 193 -5.00 13.61 -2.08
CA VAL A 193 -5.90 14.15 -1.04
C VAL A 193 -6.71 15.35 -1.54
N PHE A 194 -6.08 16.24 -2.33
CA PHE A 194 -6.75 17.45 -2.82
C PHE A 194 -7.48 17.25 -4.16
N ALA A 195 -7.48 16.04 -4.71
CA ALA A 195 -8.19 15.77 -5.96
C ALA A 195 -9.70 15.56 -5.76
N ASN A 196 -10.07 14.97 -4.64
CA ASN A 196 -11.45 14.63 -4.23
C ASN A 196 -11.46 14.10 -2.78
N ASP A 197 -12.63 13.68 -2.31
CA ASP A 197 -12.86 13.13 -0.97
C ASP A 197 -12.52 11.64 -0.80
N ASP A 198 -12.21 10.92 -1.88
CA ASP A 198 -11.93 9.48 -1.87
C ASP A 198 -10.85 9.10 -0.84
N ALA A 199 -9.70 9.79 -0.88
CA ALA A 199 -8.59 9.50 0.03
C ALA A 199 -8.98 9.71 1.50
N THR A 200 -9.71 10.79 1.79
CA THR A 200 -10.18 11.11 3.14
C THR A 200 -11.15 10.05 3.65
N ALA A 201 -12.12 9.65 2.83
CA ALA A 201 -13.10 8.64 3.19
C ALA A 201 -12.45 7.28 3.51
N VAL A 202 -11.44 6.88 2.72
CA VAL A 202 -10.75 5.60 2.92
C VAL A 202 -9.80 5.66 4.12
N VAL A 203 -8.99 6.71 4.28
CA VAL A 203 -8.01 6.82 5.38
C VAL A 203 -8.68 6.73 6.74
N GLN A 204 -9.92 7.24 6.89
CA GLN A 204 -10.71 7.09 8.13
C GLN A 204 -11.04 5.63 8.49
N ARG A 205 -10.91 4.70 7.56
CA ARG A 205 -11.16 3.25 7.73
C ARG A 205 -9.88 2.45 7.95
N LEU A 206 -8.72 3.08 7.79
CA LEU A 206 -7.39 2.48 7.92
C LEU A 206 -6.75 2.83 9.28
N ASP A 207 -5.73 2.08 9.66
CA ASP A 207 -4.98 2.34 10.89
C ASP A 207 -4.07 3.57 10.74
N GLY A 208 -3.44 3.73 9.57
CA GLY A 208 -2.60 4.87 9.30
C GLY A 208 -2.35 5.13 7.83
N TYR A 209 -1.52 6.14 7.54
CA TYR A 209 -1.14 6.48 6.17
C TYR A 209 0.30 6.99 6.07
N ILE A 210 0.87 6.82 4.88
CA ILE A 210 2.14 7.40 4.44
C ILE A 210 1.81 8.56 3.49
N LEU A 211 2.37 9.74 3.75
CA LEU A 211 2.24 10.89 2.87
C LEU A 211 3.46 10.99 1.95
N VAL A 212 3.24 10.90 0.64
CA VAL A 212 4.30 11.01 -0.38
C VAL A 212 4.39 12.45 -0.86
N ALA A 213 5.58 13.02 -0.76
CA ALA A 213 5.93 14.35 -1.26
C ALA A 213 6.95 14.23 -2.40
N GLU A 214 6.90 15.11 -3.39
CA GLU A 214 7.88 15.20 -4.48
C GLU A 214 8.85 16.35 -4.21
N GLU A 215 10.16 16.08 -4.32
CA GLU A 215 11.19 17.10 -4.17
C GLU A 215 10.98 18.22 -5.18
N GLY A 216 11.09 19.46 -4.67
CA GLY A 216 10.98 20.68 -5.48
C GLY A 216 9.56 20.99 -5.97
N LYS A 217 8.55 20.17 -5.62
CA LYS A 217 7.15 20.44 -6.00
C LYS A 217 6.21 20.49 -4.80
N THR A 218 6.27 19.50 -3.90
CA THR A 218 5.37 19.49 -2.75
C THR A 218 5.87 20.45 -1.68
N THR A 219 5.05 21.41 -1.33
CA THR A 219 5.37 22.43 -0.32
C THR A 219 5.12 21.92 1.10
N ARG A 220 5.80 22.52 2.08
CA ARG A 220 5.53 22.25 3.51
C ARG A 220 4.09 22.53 3.90
N LYS A 221 3.48 23.57 3.29
CA LYS A 221 2.08 23.93 3.51
C LYS A 221 1.14 22.82 3.06
N GLU A 222 1.32 22.28 1.85
CA GLU A 222 0.53 21.16 1.34
C GLU A 222 0.67 19.90 2.20
N ILE A 223 1.87 19.60 2.70
CA ILE A 223 2.09 18.49 3.64
C ILE A 223 1.28 18.69 4.92
N ALA A 224 1.34 19.89 5.50
CA ALA A 224 0.63 20.22 6.73
C ALA A 224 -0.89 20.18 6.54
N GLU A 225 -1.41 20.76 5.45
CA GLU A 225 -2.84 20.77 5.13
C GLU A 225 -3.37 19.36 4.86
N ALA A 226 -2.64 18.54 4.08
CA ALA A 226 -3.01 17.15 3.83
C ALA A 226 -3.02 16.33 5.13
N SER A 227 -2.00 16.51 5.99
CA SER A 227 -1.93 15.82 7.28
C SER A 227 -3.04 16.25 8.24
N ALA A 228 -3.39 17.52 8.26
CA ALA A 228 -4.50 18.03 9.08
C ALA A 228 -5.85 17.45 8.61
N LEU A 229 -6.06 17.36 7.30
CA LEU A 229 -7.29 16.80 6.71
C LEU A 229 -7.44 15.31 6.99
N LEU A 230 -6.34 14.54 6.93
CA LEU A 230 -6.35 13.08 7.10
C LEU A 230 -6.28 12.63 8.58
N GLY A 231 -5.90 13.52 9.49
CA GLY A 231 -5.63 13.24 10.89
C GLY A 231 -4.13 12.96 11.13
N THR A 232 -3.49 13.82 11.93
CA THR A 232 -2.05 13.74 12.22
C THR A 232 -1.70 12.54 13.12
N ASP A 233 -2.63 12.06 13.91
CA ASP A 233 -2.52 10.88 14.77
C ASP A 233 -2.35 9.57 13.98
N ARG A 234 -2.82 9.54 12.73
CA ARG A 234 -2.73 8.42 11.78
C ARG A 234 -1.52 8.49 10.86
N LEU A 235 -0.71 9.55 10.92
CA LEU A 235 0.46 9.70 10.06
C LEU A 235 1.57 8.72 10.46
N ALA A 236 1.82 7.71 9.62
CA ALA A 236 2.92 6.76 9.80
C ALA A 236 4.28 7.39 9.47
N GLY A 237 4.30 8.31 8.49
CA GLY A 237 5.49 9.06 8.09
C GLY A 237 5.30 9.81 6.77
N VAL A 238 6.26 10.67 6.45
CA VAL A 238 6.34 11.38 5.17
C VAL A 238 7.51 10.81 4.36
N VAL A 239 7.27 10.51 3.08
CA VAL A 239 8.27 10.00 2.14
C VAL A 239 8.56 11.07 1.09
N LEU A 240 9.80 11.54 1.04
CA LEU A 240 10.27 12.42 -0.03
C LEU A 240 10.68 11.56 -1.23
N ASN A 241 9.93 11.64 -2.30
CA ASN A 241 10.17 10.91 -3.55
C ASN A 241 10.84 11.82 -4.60
N LYS A 242 11.43 11.20 -5.63
CA LYS A 242 12.15 11.85 -6.74
C LYS A 242 13.29 12.75 -6.27
N TYR A 243 13.89 12.42 -5.14
CA TYR A 243 15.03 13.13 -4.59
C TYR A 243 16.24 13.04 -5.52
N ARG A 244 16.75 14.20 -5.97
CA ARG A 244 17.82 14.29 -6.97
C ARG A 244 19.23 14.44 -6.36
N GLY A 245 19.29 14.48 -5.04
CA GLY A 245 20.54 14.72 -4.33
C GLY A 245 20.86 16.20 -4.17
N GLY A 246 21.02 16.65 -2.94
CA GLY A 246 21.45 17.97 -2.54
C GLY A 246 22.57 17.84 -1.50
N VAL A 247 22.85 18.88 -0.77
CA VAL A 247 23.92 19.01 0.26
C VAL A 247 23.98 17.84 1.27
N MET A 248 22.94 17.01 1.39
CA MET A 248 22.96 15.83 2.26
C MET A 248 23.73 14.64 1.69
N ARG A 249 24.19 14.67 0.43
CA ARG A 249 24.97 13.58 -0.15
C ARG A 249 26.39 13.49 0.44
N GLU A 250 26.89 14.61 0.95
CA GLU A 250 28.25 14.68 1.53
C GLU A 250 28.29 14.42 3.05
N GLY A 251 27.15 14.45 3.75
CA GLY A 251 27.12 14.38 5.21
C GLY A 251 26.74 13.05 5.86
N TYR A 252 26.13 12.16 5.12
CA TYR A 252 25.83 10.82 5.61
C TYR A 252 26.71 9.82 4.83
N GLY A 253 27.89 9.55 5.32
CA GLY A 253 28.88 8.59 4.79
C GLY A 253 28.36 7.15 4.65
N VAL A 254 27.23 6.98 3.98
CA VAL A 254 26.54 5.71 3.81
C VAL A 254 27.20 4.89 2.70
N ASP A 255 27.83 5.53 1.73
CA ASP A 255 28.57 4.86 0.66
C ASP A 255 29.90 4.29 1.17
N ASP A 256 30.54 4.92 2.17
CA ASP A 256 31.80 4.45 2.76
C ASP A 256 31.61 3.24 3.68
N TYR A 257 30.45 3.10 4.34
CA TYR A 257 30.19 2.00 5.27
C TYR A 257 30.04 0.64 4.57
N TYR A 258 29.58 0.61 3.32
CA TYR A 258 29.41 -0.64 2.57
C TYR A 258 30.60 -0.97 1.67
N ASN A 259 31.36 0.01 1.21
CA ASN A 259 32.58 -0.25 0.46
C ASN A 259 33.73 -0.76 1.34
N ALA A 260 33.72 -0.43 2.63
CA ALA A 260 34.71 -0.91 3.58
C ALA A 260 34.54 -2.40 3.99
N GLY A 261 33.38 -3.00 3.76
CA GLY A 261 33.05 -4.37 4.19
C GLY A 261 33.30 -5.47 3.15
N TYR A 262 33.53 -5.16 1.88
CA TYR A 262 33.72 -6.14 0.80
C TYR A 262 35.08 -6.14 0.14
N GLY A 263 36.05 -5.38 0.69
CA GLY A 263 37.38 -5.24 0.14
C GLY A 263 38.51 -6.04 0.85
N ALA A 264 38.17 -6.97 1.75
CA ALA A 264 39.18 -7.70 2.51
C ALA A 264 38.91 -9.22 2.53
N SER A 265 39.00 -9.87 1.35
CA SER A 265 39.27 -11.31 1.27
C SER A 265 39.66 -11.70 -0.16
N GLU A 266 40.82 -11.25 -0.60
CA GLU A 266 41.64 -11.91 -1.63
C GLU A 266 43.08 -11.37 -1.49
N ALA A 267 43.88 -12.03 -0.68
CA ALA A 267 45.31 -12.08 -0.76
C ALA A 267 45.81 -13.36 -0.05
#